data_f399bce87fe8da049bc93307b904c456
#
_entry.id   f399bce87fe8da049bc93307b904c456
#
_cell.length_a   1.000
_cell.length_b   1.000
_cell.length_c   1.000
_cell.angle_alpha   90.00
_cell.angle_beta   90.00
_cell.angle_gamma   90.00
#
_symmetry.space_group_name_H-M   'P 1'
#
loop_
_entity.id
_entity.type
_entity.pdbx_description
1 polymer ?
#
loop_
_entity_poly.entity_id
_entity_poly.type
_entity_poly.pdbx_seq_one_letter_code
_entity_poly.pdbx_strand_id
1 'polypeptide(L)'
;MADMANGYEIRWAEDKDWIPAMHMIWKTFLKYEAVDYTEEGIRNFHEFITDEHLYKSFRQGRYQMMVALDGVRIIGAASVRSYNHLSLLF
;
A
#
# COMPACT_ATOMS: atom_id res chain seq x y z
N MET A 1 4.91 -10.89 -14.31
CA MET A 1 3.95 -12.00 -14.36
C MET A 1 3.27 -12.14 -13.00
N ALA A 2 1.99 -12.41 -12.99
CA ALA A 2 1.23 -12.53 -11.74
C ALA A 2 1.36 -13.96 -11.19
N ASP A 3 1.47 -14.06 -9.87
CA ASP A 3 1.45 -15.33 -9.16
C ASP A 3 0.09 -15.53 -8.51
N MET A 4 -0.36 -16.78 -8.49
CA MET A 4 -1.62 -17.15 -7.84
C MET A 4 -1.30 -18.00 -6.62
N ALA A 5 -1.69 -17.51 -5.44
CA ALA A 5 -1.51 -18.24 -4.20
C ALA A 5 -2.87 -18.36 -3.49
N ASN A 6 -3.35 -19.60 -3.28
CA ASN A 6 -4.62 -19.87 -2.61
C ASN A 6 -5.80 -19.12 -3.26
N GLY A 7 -5.80 -19.00 -4.61
CA GLY A 7 -6.84 -18.30 -5.33
C GLY A 7 -6.66 -16.80 -5.41
N TYR A 8 -5.61 -16.26 -4.83
CA TYR A 8 -5.31 -14.83 -4.89
C TYR A 8 -4.21 -14.57 -5.92
N GLU A 9 -4.25 -13.39 -6.51
CA GLU A 9 -3.21 -12.92 -7.42
C GLU A 9 -2.28 -11.99 -6.67
N ILE A 10 -0.96 -12.17 -6.87
CA ILE A 10 0.05 -11.26 -6.33
C ILE A 10 0.85 -10.71 -7.50
N ARG A 11 0.92 -9.40 -7.61
CA ARG A 11 1.64 -8.74 -8.70
C ARG A 11 2.14 -7.36 -8.29
N TRP A 12 3.02 -6.79 -9.11
CA TRP A 12 3.41 -5.39 -8.94
C TRP A 12 2.22 -4.50 -9.22
N ALA A 13 2.08 -3.44 -8.42
CA ALA A 13 1.01 -2.47 -8.59
C ALA A 13 1.25 -1.63 -9.85
N GLU A 14 0.15 -1.32 -10.53
CA GLU A 14 0.12 -0.40 -11.65
C GLU A 14 -0.46 0.93 -11.18
N ASP A 15 -0.39 1.95 -12.03
CA ASP A 15 -0.91 3.28 -11.68
C ASP A 15 -2.36 3.23 -11.20
N LYS A 16 -3.20 2.43 -11.86
CA LYS A 16 -4.62 2.29 -11.51
C LYS A 16 -4.86 1.70 -10.13
N ASP A 17 -3.85 1.05 -9.57
CA ASP A 17 -3.95 0.37 -8.27
C ASP A 17 -3.68 1.31 -7.10
N TRP A 18 -3.05 2.48 -7.35
CA TRP A 18 -2.57 3.33 -6.27
C TRP A 18 -3.66 3.76 -5.31
N ILE A 19 -4.72 4.38 -5.83
CA ILE A 19 -5.80 4.89 -4.97
C ILE A 19 -6.53 3.75 -4.25
N PRO A 20 -6.92 2.65 -4.93
CA PRO A 20 -7.53 1.53 -4.21
C PRO A 20 -6.60 0.93 -3.14
N ALA A 21 -5.29 0.85 -3.41
CA ALA A 21 -4.34 0.32 -2.44
C ALA A 21 -4.25 1.22 -1.21
N MET A 22 -4.11 2.53 -1.42
CA MET A 22 -4.04 3.48 -0.31
C MET A 22 -5.32 3.49 0.51
N HIS A 23 -6.47 3.35 -0.14
CA HIS A 23 -7.75 3.25 0.54
C HIS A 23 -7.82 1.99 1.41
N MET A 24 -7.38 0.86 0.89
CA MET A 24 -7.33 -0.39 1.65
C MET A 24 -6.39 -0.26 2.85
N ILE A 25 -5.21 0.30 2.63
CA ILE A 25 -4.22 0.52 3.69
C ILE A 25 -4.80 1.38 4.80
N TRP A 26 -5.46 2.48 4.45
CA TRP A 26 -6.06 3.37 5.43
C TRP A 26 -7.15 2.70 6.25
N LYS A 27 -8.04 1.97 5.60
CA LYS A 27 -9.11 1.24 6.28
C LYS A 27 -8.55 0.17 7.22
N THR A 28 -7.54 -0.56 6.77
CA THR A 28 -6.93 -1.61 7.57
C THR A 28 -6.18 -1.02 8.76
N PHE A 29 -5.48 0.09 8.56
CA PHE A 29 -4.79 0.81 9.62
C PHE A 29 -5.78 1.26 10.70
N LEU A 30 -6.88 1.89 10.30
CA LEU A 30 -7.90 2.35 11.25
C LEU A 30 -8.50 1.21 12.04
N LYS A 31 -8.69 0.06 11.41
CA LYS A 31 -9.35 -1.07 12.05
C LYS A 31 -8.45 -1.81 13.03
N TYR A 32 -7.16 -1.98 12.70
CA TYR A 32 -6.28 -2.87 13.45
C TYR A 32 -5.10 -2.19 14.14
N GLU A 33 -4.66 -1.04 13.66
CA GLU A 33 -3.43 -0.44 14.15
C GLU A 33 -3.62 0.90 14.87
N ALA A 34 -4.63 1.67 14.48
CA ALA A 34 -4.81 3.03 15.01
C ALA A 34 -4.99 3.05 16.53
N VAL A 35 -5.48 1.97 17.12
CA VAL A 35 -5.69 1.86 18.57
C VAL A 35 -4.38 2.03 19.34
N ASP A 36 -3.25 1.69 18.73
CA ASP A 36 -1.93 1.79 19.35
C ASP A 36 -1.21 3.11 19.02
N TYR A 37 -1.88 4.02 18.32
CA TYR A 37 -1.27 5.27 17.86
C TYR A 37 -1.94 6.46 18.54
N THR A 38 -1.15 7.56 18.69
CA THR A 38 -1.71 8.85 19.12
C THR A 38 -2.47 9.48 17.96
N GLU A 39 -3.29 10.50 18.27
CA GLU A 39 -3.99 11.26 17.23
C GLU A 39 -3.00 11.86 16.22
N GLU A 40 -1.86 12.37 16.71
CA GLU A 40 -0.81 12.91 15.87
C GLU A 40 -0.22 11.82 14.96
N GLY A 41 0.02 10.64 15.49
CA GLY A 41 0.54 9.52 14.71
C GLY A 41 -0.43 9.07 13.63
N ILE A 42 -1.73 9.05 13.92
CA ILE A 42 -2.76 8.72 12.95
C ILE A 42 -2.77 9.76 11.82
N ARG A 43 -2.70 11.04 12.19
CA ARG A 43 -2.67 12.13 11.22
C ARG A 43 -1.43 12.05 10.33
N ASN A 44 -0.28 11.78 10.93
CA ASN A 44 0.97 11.66 10.19
C ASN A 44 0.94 10.49 9.21
N PHE A 45 0.35 9.37 9.60
CA PHE A 45 0.21 8.23 8.70
C PHE A 45 -0.72 8.58 7.53
N HIS A 46 -1.82 9.26 7.80
CA HIS A 46 -2.73 9.69 6.74
C HIS A 46 -2.04 10.63 5.76
N GLU A 47 -1.26 11.58 6.27
CA GLU A 47 -0.50 12.49 5.42
C GLU A 47 0.50 11.74 4.55
N PHE A 48 1.16 10.72 5.11
CA PHE A 48 2.12 9.93 4.37
C PHE A 48 1.48 9.22 3.18
N ILE A 49 0.36 8.52 3.38
CA ILE A 49 -0.27 7.73 2.31
C ILE A 49 -1.04 8.59 1.31
N THR A 50 -1.30 9.86 1.63
CA THR A 50 -1.97 10.80 0.72
C THR A 50 -1.01 11.82 0.10
N ASP A 51 0.28 11.69 0.36
CA ASP A 51 1.30 12.62 -0.14
C ASP A 51 1.48 12.48 -1.65
N GLU A 52 1.36 13.59 -2.35
CA GLU A 52 1.56 13.63 -3.80
C GLU A 52 2.99 13.23 -4.18
N HIS A 53 3.97 13.55 -3.35
CA HIS A 53 5.36 13.19 -3.62
C HIS A 53 5.56 11.68 -3.57
N LEU A 54 4.85 11.00 -2.68
CA LEU A 54 4.91 9.54 -2.60
C LEU A 54 4.34 8.93 -3.88
N TYR A 55 3.19 9.42 -4.33
CA TYR A 55 2.56 8.95 -5.56
C TYR A 55 3.48 9.21 -6.76
N LYS A 56 4.08 10.39 -6.81
CA LYS A 56 5.01 10.74 -7.89
C LYS A 56 6.21 9.80 -7.91
N SER A 57 6.76 9.48 -6.73
CA SER A 57 7.86 8.52 -6.61
C SER A 57 7.46 7.14 -7.12
N PHE A 58 6.22 6.73 -6.85
CA PHE A 58 5.68 5.47 -7.36
C PHE A 58 5.63 5.48 -8.88
N ARG A 59 5.11 6.55 -9.46
CA ARG A 59 5.03 6.68 -10.92
C ARG A 59 6.41 6.71 -11.59
N GLN A 60 7.41 7.19 -10.88
CA GLN A 60 8.79 7.26 -11.38
C GLN A 60 9.58 5.98 -11.13
N GLY A 61 8.98 4.98 -10.50
CA GLY A 61 9.65 3.71 -10.21
C GLY A 61 10.58 3.72 -9.01
N ARG A 62 10.60 4.80 -8.23
CA ARG A 62 11.45 4.89 -7.03
C ARG A 62 10.81 4.27 -5.82
N TYR A 63 9.50 4.14 -5.82
CA TYR A 63 8.73 3.55 -4.74
C TYR A 63 7.89 2.44 -5.36
N GLN A 64 8.21 1.20 -5.04
CA GLN A 64 7.58 0.06 -5.67
C GLN A 64 6.60 -0.60 -4.70
N MET A 65 5.50 -1.11 -5.23
CA MET A 65 4.47 -1.74 -4.42
C MET A 65 4.00 -3.03 -5.07
N MET A 66 3.87 -4.08 -4.26
CA MET A 66 3.17 -5.29 -4.66
C MET A 66 1.79 -5.27 -4.05
N VAL A 67 0.82 -5.80 -4.77
CA VAL A 67 -0.56 -5.91 -4.30
C VAL A 67 -1.02 -7.36 -4.39
N ALA A 68 -1.86 -7.74 -3.44
CA ALA A 68 -2.54 -9.02 -3.45
C ALA A 68 -4.01 -8.75 -3.76
N LEU A 69 -4.57 -9.48 -4.71
CA LEU A 69 -5.93 -9.27 -5.18
C LEU A 69 -6.78 -10.51 -5.00
N ASP A 70 -8.03 -10.28 -4.64
CA ASP A 70 -9.11 -11.24 -4.68
C ASP A 70 -10.04 -10.77 -5.79
N GLY A 71 -9.89 -11.34 -6.99
CA GLY A 71 -10.55 -10.81 -8.18
C GLY A 71 -9.99 -9.43 -8.50
N VAL A 72 -10.85 -8.41 -8.44
CA VAL A 72 -10.43 -7.01 -8.69
C VAL A 72 -10.16 -6.24 -7.39
N ARG A 73 -10.41 -6.86 -6.24
CA ARG A 73 -10.30 -6.19 -4.96
C ARG A 73 -8.89 -6.37 -4.38
N ILE A 74 -8.27 -5.26 -4.01
CA ILE A 74 -6.96 -5.28 -3.35
C ILE A 74 -7.17 -5.61 -1.88
N ILE A 75 -6.55 -6.70 -1.42
CA ILE A 75 -6.69 -7.18 -0.05
C ILE A 75 -5.38 -7.12 0.72
N GLY A 76 -4.28 -6.80 0.07
CA GLY A 76 -2.99 -6.67 0.73
C GLY A 76 -2.04 -5.83 -0.10
N ALA A 77 -1.04 -5.26 0.55
CA ALA A 77 -0.03 -4.45 -0.13
C ALA A 77 1.27 -4.47 0.66
N ALA A 78 2.38 -4.45 -0.07
CA ALA A 78 3.71 -4.29 0.51
C ALA A 78 4.50 -3.36 -0.39
N SER A 79 5.24 -2.42 0.18
CA SER A 79 6.00 -1.47 -0.60
C SER A 79 7.46 -1.46 -0.20
N VAL A 80 8.31 -1.17 -1.19
CA VAL A 80 9.75 -1.14 -1.04
C VAL A 80 10.27 0.20 -1.55
N ARG A 81 11.14 0.82 -0.76
CA ARG A 81 11.84 2.04 -1.14
C ARG A 81 13.31 1.68 -1.35
N SER A 82 13.89 2.19 -2.44
CA SER A 82 15.31 1.96 -2.75
C SER A 82 15.67 0.48 -2.84
N TYR A 83 14.74 -0.33 -3.35
CA TYR A 83 14.90 -1.74 -3.69
C TYR A 83 15.13 -2.71 -2.52
N ASN A 84 15.58 -2.23 -1.36
CA ASN A 84 15.90 -3.12 -0.25
C ASN A 84 15.35 -2.66 1.09
N HIS A 85 14.47 -1.66 1.10
CA HIS A 85 13.89 -1.15 2.32
C HIS A 85 12.37 -1.30 2.29
N LEU A 86 11.86 -2.24 3.09
CA LEU A 86 10.42 -2.45 3.22
C LEU A 86 9.80 -1.25 3.94
N SER A 87 8.91 -0.54 3.26
CA SER A 87 8.30 0.69 3.76
C SER A 87 6.92 0.48 4.36
N LEU A 88 6.09 -0.34 3.71
CA LEU A 88 4.75 -0.66 4.16
C LEU A 88 4.50 -2.17 4.02
N LEU A 89 3.68 -2.71 4.93
CA LEU A 89 3.20 -4.08 4.83
C LEU A 89 1.80 -4.13 5.40
N PHE A 90 0.85 -4.38 4.55
CA PHE A 90 -0.58 -4.47 4.92
C PHE A 90 -1.25 -5.70 4.23
#